data_80f345b456a7cf19628fdec2bbce18e1
#
_entry.id   80f345b456a7cf19628fdec2bbce18e1
#
_cell.length_a   1.000
_cell.length_b   1.000
_cell.length_c   1.000
_cell.angle_alpha   90.00
_cell.angle_beta   90.00
_cell.angle_gamma   90.00
#
_symmetry.space_group_name_H-M   'P 1'
#
loop_
_entity.id
_entity.type
_entity.pdbx_description
1 polymer ?
#
loop_
_entity_poly.entity_id
_entity_poly.type
_entity_poly.pdbx_seq_one_letter_code
_entity_poly.pdbx_strand_id
1 'polypeptide(L)'
;TCPDCQKMMKENNLKDVAELQSHFTHRMEEFLNRNGRKLLGWDEIMEGKFAPNAAVMSWRGTEAGIEAATSKHHVVMAPQQFYYLNMYQDNPMEQPKAQGGYTRLDKTYNYEPIPAAYKGTNLEKYMDGVQACVWTEFIAEPSHLEYMLYPRLLALAETGWTKKRTGYENFRKRAVVNVDRLKRAGYNAFDLSKERGSRMESRSMTQHEALNKPVTYLGRYAEKYHAEGDSTL
;
A
#
# COMPACT_ATOMS: atom_id res chain seq x y z
N THR A 1 -19.22 22.70 -5.73
CA THR A 1 -19.95 22.28 -6.96
C THR A 1 -19.37 22.98 -8.17
N CYS A 2 -18.64 22.22 -9.04
CA CYS A 2 -18.01 22.73 -10.25
C CYS A 2 -19.08 22.84 -11.36
N PRO A 3 -19.31 24.03 -11.94
CA PRO A 3 -20.31 24.21 -13.02
C PRO A 3 -20.01 23.34 -14.26
N ASP A 4 -18.74 23.21 -14.64
CA ASP A 4 -18.33 22.41 -15.80
C ASP A 4 -18.58 20.91 -15.58
N CYS A 5 -18.33 20.41 -14.35
CA CYS A 5 -18.66 19.03 -13.99
C CYS A 5 -20.18 18.79 -14.10
N GLN A 6 -21.01 19.70 -13.58
CA GLN A 6 -22.46 19.59 -13.67
C GLN A 6 -22.95 19.62 -15.10
N LYS A 7 -22.40 20.50 -15.93
CA LYS A 7 -22.69 20.55 -17.36
C LYS A 7 -22.35 19.24 -18.06
N MET A 8 -21.13 18.73 -17.84
CA MET A 8 -20.66 17.47 -18.44
C MET A 8 -21.53 16.27 -18.00
N MET A 9 -21.90 16.21 -16.72
CA MET A 9 -22.80 15.17 -16.20
C MET A 9 -24.14 15.20 -16.91
N LYS A 10 -24.75 16.41 -17.08
CA LYS A 10 -26.02 16.58 -17.79
C LYS A 10 -25.93 16.21 -19.27
N GLU A 11 -24.89 16.65 -19.98
CA GLU A 11 -24.68 16.41 -21.41
C GLU A 11 -24.47 14.90 -21.71
N ASN A 12 -23.89 14.15 -20.77
CA ASN A 12 -23.59 12.72 -20.92
C ASN A 12 -24.56 11.82 -20.14
N ASN A 13 -25.66 12.35 -19.58
CA ASN A 13 -26.64 11.61 -18.78
C ASN A 13 -26.02 10.82 -17.62
N LEU A 14 -25.04 11.39 -16.95
CA LEU A 14 -24.35 10.80 -15.81
C LEU A 14 -25.12 11.15 -14.51
N LYS A 15 -25.28 10.16 -13.63
CA LYS A 15 -26.11 10.29 -12.43
C LYS A 15 -25.40 11.02 -11.29
N ASP A 16 -24.09 10.79 -11.16
CA ASP A 16 -23.29 11.24 -10.03
C ASP A 16 -21.82 11.44 -10.40
N VAL A 17 -21.01 11.81 -9.42
CA VAL A 17 -19.57 12.08 -9.60
C VAL A 17 -18.80 10.78 -9.89
N ALA A 18 -19.23 9.62 -9.40
CA ALA A 18 -18.60 8.35 -9.69
C ALA A 18 -18.78 7.98 -11.18
N GLU A 19 -19.97 8.22 -11.75
CA GLU A 19 -20.18 8.05 -13.20
C GLU A 19 -19.40 9.08 -14.02
N LEU A 20 -19.17 10.29 -13.51
CA LEU A 20 -18.30 11.29 -14.18
C LEU A 20 -16.84 10.82 -14.20
N GLN A 21 -16.34 10.26 -13.10
CA GLN A 21 -15.01 9.65 -13.05
C GLN A 21 -14.91 8.47 -14.03
N SER A 22 -15.92 7.60 -14.07
CA SER A 22 -15.99 6.48 -15.01
C SER A 22 -15.98 6.97 -16.46
N HIS A 23 -16.75 8.00 -16.79
CA HIS A 23 -16.77 8.60 -18.12
C HIS A 23 -15.37 9.08 -18.54
N PHE A 24 -14.64 9.73 -17.63
CA PHE A 24 -13.27 10.14 -17.89
C PHE A 24 -12.34 8.93 -18.09
N THR A 25 -12.44 7.94 -17.21
CA THR A 25 -11.63 6.71 -17.26
C THR A 25 -11.85 5.94 -18.56
N HIS A 26 -13.09 5.80 -19.03
CA HIS A 26 -13.42 5.17 -20.31
C HIS A 26 -12.78 5.91 -21.50
N ARG A 27 -12.84 7.24 -21.51
CA ARG A 27 -12.18 8.03 -22.56
C ARG A 27 -10.66 7.85 -22.57
N MET A 28 -10.04 7.74 -21.39
CA MET A 28 -8.61 7.47 -21.29
C MET A 28 -8.27 6.05 -21.73
N GLU A 29 -9.09 5.07 -21.38
CA GLU A 29 -8.93 3.69 -21.84
C GLU A 29 -9.01 3.61 -23.37
N GLU A 30 -10.03 4.22 -24.00
CA GLU A 30 -10.17 4.28 -25.45
C GLU A 30 -8.96 4.92 -26.14
N PHE A 31 -8.47 6.03 -25.57
CA PHE A 31 -7.28 6.70 -26.08
C PHE A 31 -6.05 5.79 -25.99
N LEU A 32 -5.82 5.14 -24.86
CA LEU A 32 -4.69 4.24 -24.67
C LEU A 32 -4.78 3.02 -25.60
N ASN A 33 -5.97 2.41 -25.72
CA ASN A 33 -6.20 1.25 -26.57
C ASN A 33 -5.95 1.57 -28.05
N ARG A 34 -6.38 2.73 -28.55
CA ARG A 34 -6.09 3.18 -29.91
C ARG A 34 -4.58 3.39 -30.16
N ASN A 35 -3.80 3.63 -29.11
CA ASN A 35 -2.35 3.77 -29.18
C ASN A 35 -1.60 2.47 -28.79
N GLY A 36 -2.28 1.31 -28.79
CA GLY A 36 -1.67 0.02 -28.49
C GLY A 36 -1.21 -0.13 -27.03
N ARG A 37 -1.83 0.59 -26.11
CA ARG A 37 -1.56 0.52 -24.66
C ARG A 37 -2.81 0.11 -23.92
N LYS A 38 -2.64 -0.46 -22.71
CA LYS A 38 -3.72 -0.75 -21.79
C LYS A 38 -3.71 0.25 -20.63
N LEU A 39 -4.88 0.57 -20.11
CA LEU A 39 -5.02 1.38 -18.90
C LEU A 39 -4.72 0.52 -17.69
N LEU A 40 -3.89 1.03 -16.78
CA LEU A 40 -3.75 0.56 -15.41
C LEU A 40 -4.08 1.73 -14.49
N GLY A 41 -5.10 1.61 -13.67
CA GLY A 41 -5.51 2.65 -12.73
C GLY A 41 -5.52 2.15 -11.29
N TRP A 42 -5.44 3.09 -10.35
CA TRP A 42 -5.67 2.81 -8.95
C TRP A 42 -7.09 2.28 -8.76
N ASP A 43 -7.35 1.56 -7.66
CA ASP A 43 -8.62 0.84 -7.46
C ASP A 43 -9.86 1.74 -7.38
N GLU A 44 -9.70 3.08 -7.30
CA GLU A 44 -10.80 4.04 -7.44
C GLU A 44 -11.48 4.00 -8.82
N ILE A 45 -10.80 3.50 -9.86
CA ILE A 45 -11.43 3.34 -11.18
C ILE A 45 -12.55 2.30 -11.21
N MET A 46 -12.67 1.50 -10.17
CA MET A 46 -13.76 0.55 -10.00
C MET A 46 -15.03 1.19 -9.47
N GLU A 47 -14.96 2.41 -8.94
CA GLU A 47 -16.12 3.17 -8.49
C GLU A 47 -16.95 3.62 -9.69
N GLY A 48 -18.25 3.33 -9.67
CA GLY A 48 -19.15 3.57 -10.81
C GLY A 48 -19.10 2.47 -11.88
N LYS A 49 -18.97 2.83 -13.16
CA LYS A 49 -18.90 1.88 -14.28
C LYS A 49 -17.45 1.58 -14.61
N PHE A 50 -17.01 0.39 -14.28
CA PHE A 50 -15.65 -0.03 -14.52
C PHE A 50 -15.34 -0.16 -16.02
N ALA A 51 -14.21 0.38 -16.47
CA ALA A 51 -13.78 0.31 -17.87
C ALA A 51 -13.39 -1.14 -18.26
N PRO A 52 -13.90 -1.70 -19.38
CA PRO A 52 -13.95 -3.14 -19.63
C PRO A 52 -12.59 -3.82 -19.81
N ASN A 53 -11.53 -3.10 -20.22
CA ASN A 53 -10.20 -3.67 -20.45
C ASN A 53 -9.15 -3.09 -19.50
N ALA A 54 -9.56 -2.27 -18.54
CA ALA A 54 -8.64 -1.68 -17.57
C ALA A 54 -8.09 -2.72 -16.61
N ALA A 55 -6.82 -2.58 -16.26
CA ALA A 55 -6.19 -3.28 -15.15
C ALA A 55 -6.27 -2.42 -13.88
N VAL A 56 -6.22 -3.05 -12.72
CA VAL A 56 -6.36 -2.41 -11.41
C VAL A 56 -5.08 -2.50 -10.61
N MET A 57 -4.67 -1.40 -10.01
CA MET A 57 -3.67 -1.39 -8.94
C MET A 57 -4.40 -1.27 -7.59
N SER A 58 -4.46 -2.39 -6.85
CA SER A 58 -5.14 -2.45 -5.56
C SER A 58 -4.24 -1.92 -4.45
N TRP A 59 -4.58 -0.74 -3.90
CA TRP A 59 -3.77 -0.06 -2.89
C TRP A 59 -4.49 0.16 -1.55
N ARG A 60 -5.80 0.40 -1.56
CA ARG A 60 -6.61 0.64 -0.34
C ARG A 60 -6.75 -0.61 0.55
N GLY A 61 -6.38 -1.76 0.01
CA GLY A 61 -6.44 -3.06 0.67
C GLY A 61 -6.22 -4.17 -0.35
N THR A 62 -6.72 -5.35 -0.04
CA THR A 62 -6.65 -6.54 -0.91
C THR A 62 -7.96 -6.81 -1.62
N GLU A 63 -9.06 -6.30 -1.10
CA GLU A 63 -10.43 -6.63 -1.49
C GLU A 63 -10.73 -6.18 -2.92
N ALA A 64 -10.34 -4.94 -3.28
CA ALA A 64 -10.54 -4.41 -4.62
C ALA A 64 -9.81 -5.25 -5.69
N GLY A 65 -8.58 -5.70 -5.39
CA GLY A 65 -7.83 -6.57 -6.28
C GLY A 65 -8.49 -7.94 -6.45
N ILE A 66 -9.03 -8.51 -5.38
CA ILE A 66 -9.78 -9.77 -5.41
C ILE A 66 -11.06 -9.61 -6.26
N GLU A 67 -11.81 -8.54 -6.07
CA GLU A 67 -13.01 -8.23 -6.84
C GLU A 67 -12.70 -8.05 -8.32
N ALA A 68 -11.65 -7.28 -8.65
CA ALA A 68 -11.22 -7.07 -10.03
C ALA A 68 -10.82 -8.40 -10.71
N ALA A 69 -10.00 -9.23 -10.05
CA ALA A 69 -9.61 -10.53 -10.59
C ALA A 69 -10.80 -11.47 -10.77
N THR A 70 -11.77 -11.47 -9.84
CA THR A 70 -13.02 -12.23 -9.97
C THR A 70 -13.83 -11.79 -11.18
N SER A 71 -13.81 -10.50 -11.48
CA SER A 71 -14.43 -9.88 -12.66
C SER A 71 -13.55 -10.00 -13.93
N LYS A 72 -12.46 -10.77 -13.87
CA LYS A 72 -11.53 -11.06 -14.99
C LYS A 72 -10.73 -9.84 -15.47
N HIS A 73 -10.48 -8.89 -14.59
CA HIS A 73 -9.54 -7.80 -14.82
C HIS A 73 -8.16 -8.13 -14.26
N HIS A 74 -7.14 -7.70 -14.97
CA HIS A 74 -5.76 -7.83 -14.53
C HIS A 74 -5.48 -6.94 -13.31
N VAL A 75 -4.68 -7.43 -12.37
CA VAL A 75 -4.45 -6.78 -11.07
C VAL A 75 -2.98 -6.76 -10.72
N VAL A 76 -2.50 -5.60 -10.29
CA VAL A 76 -1.23 -5.43 -9.58
C VAL A 76 -1.54 -5.15 -8.11
N MET A 77 -1.02 -5.98 -7.22
CA MET A 77 -1.22 -5.81 -5.77
C MET A 77 -0.21 -4.85 -5.18
N ALA A 78 -0.70 -3.72 -4.67
CA ALA A 78 0.09 -2.67 -4.02
C ALA A 78 -0.52 -2.23 -2.68
N PRO A 79 -1.06 -3.14 -1.83
CA PRO A 79 -1.82 -2.74 -0.66
C PRO A 79 -0.93 -1.97 0.33
N GLN A 80 -1.41 -0.79 0.74
CA GLN A 80 -0.61 0.19 1.49
C GLN A 80 -0.03 -0.37 2.78
N GLN A 81 -0.77 -1.22 3.48
CA GLN A 81 -0.33 -1.80 4.75
C GLN A 81 0.86 -2.76 4.61
N PHE A 82 1.18 -3.21 3.39
CA PHE A 82 2.26 -4.15 3.13
C PHE A 82 3.37 -3.56 2.24
N TYR A 83 3.00 -2.68 1.29
CA TYR A 83 3.88 -2.26 0.20
C TYR A 83 4.08 -0.75 0.07
N TYR A 84 3.55 0.07 1.01
CA TYR A 84 3.91 1.48 1.07
C TYR A 84 5.18 1.66 1.90
N LEU A 85 6.31 1.74 1.21
CA LEU A 85 7.63 1.83 1.83
C LEU A 85 7.99 3.24 2.31
N ASN A 86 7.11 4.22 2.13
CA ASN A 86 7.18 5.55 2.72
C ASN A 86 6.64 5.59 4.16
N MET A 87 6.12 4.47 4.69
CA MET A 87 5.73 4.32 6.09
C MET A 87 6.91 3.86 6.95
N TYR A 88 6.81 4.08 8.27
CA TYR A 88 7.83 3.63 9.22
C TYR A 88 8.07 2.13 9.15
N GLN A 89 9.33 1.72 9.16
CA GLN A 89 9.70 0.30 9.15
C GLN A 89 10.03 -0.26 10.53
N ASP A 90 10.23 0.62 11.52
CA ASP A 90 10.43 0.27 12.94
C ASP A 90 9.90 1.40 13.83
N ASN A 91 10.22 1.42 15.12
CA ASN A 91 9.77 2.41 16.10
C ASN A 91 9.97 3.85 15.59
N PRO A 92 8.88 4.64 15.40
CA PRO A 92 8.97 5.99 14.84
C PRO A 92 9.88 6.95 15.62
N MET A 93 10.07 6.74 16.93
CA MET A 93 10.92 7.59 17.77
C MET A 93 12.41 7.52 17.39
N GLU A 94 12.81 6.49 16.67
CA GLU A 94 14.21 6.24 16.31
C GLU A 94 14.41 6.17 14.79
N GLN A 95 13.38 6.54 14.04
CA GLN A 95 13.40 6.51 12.59
C GLN A 95 13.44 7.93 12.01
N PRO A 96 14.03 8.12 10.83
CA PRO A 96 13.80 9.33 10.06
C PRO A 96 12.31 9.59 9.87
N LYS A 97 11.92 10.88 9.79
CA LYS A 97 10.50 11.24 9.59
C LYS A 97 9.93 10.54 8.34
N ALA A 98 8.79 9.92 8.50
CA ALA A 98 8.11 9.18 7.43
C ALA A 98 6.62 9.54 7.40
N GLN A 99 5.93 9.09 6.36
CA GLN A 99 4.47 9.09 6.31
C GLN A 99 3.94 8.25 7.48
N GLY A 100 2.85 8.67 8.09
CA GLY A 100 2.19 7.91 9.16
C GLY A 100 1.88 6.47 8.71
N GLY A 101 1.83 5.55 9.65
CA GLY A 101 1.64 4.12 9.36
C GLY A 101 2.90 3.30 9.61
N TYR A 102 2.76 1.98 9.47
CA TYR A 102 3.76 1.06 9.96
C TYR A 102 3.85 -0.18 9.07
N THR A 103 4.89 -0.25 8.25
CA THR A 103 5.13 -1.34 7.31
C THR A 103 6.49 -1.97 7.59
N ARG A 104 6.50 -3.03 8.39
CA ARG A 104 7.71 -3.73 8.79
C ARG A 104 8.15 -4.75 7.76
N LEU A 105 9.42 -5.18 7.85
CA LEU A 105 10.02 -6.17 6.96
C LEU A 105 9.26 -7.50 6.96
N ASP A 106 8.92 -8.01 8.15
CA ASP A 106 8.15 -9.26 8.31
C ASP A 106 6.75 -9.15 7.68
N LYS A 107 6.10 -8.02 7.84
CA LYS A 107 4.78 -7.76 7.27
C LYS A 107 4.83 -7.70 5.74
N THR A 108 5.83 -7.02 5.18
CA THR A 108 6.06 -6.99 3.73
C THR A 108 6.35 -8.38 3.16
N TYR A 109 7.20 -9.16 3.83
CA TYR A 109 7.58 -10.49 3.37
C TYR A 109 6.45 -11.52 3.46
N ASN A 110 5.67 -11.50 4.56
CA ASN A 110 4.64 -12.50 4.81
C ASN A 110 3.34 -12.25 4.03
N TYR A 111 3.21 -11.11 3.38
CA TYR A 111 2.06 -10.86 2.53
C TYR A 111 2.03 -11.86 1.36
N GLU A 112 0.85 -12.44 1.12
CA GLU A 112 0.60 -13.34 0.00
C GLU A 112 -0.32 -12.65 -1.01
N PRO A 113 0.22 -12.21 -2.17
CA PRO A 113 -0.54 -11.42 -3.13
C PRO A 113 -1.61 -12.23 -3.86
N ILE A 114 -1.42 -13.54 -3.99
CA ILE A 114 -2.39 -14.43 -4.64
C ILE A 114 -3.16 -15.17 -3.56
N PRO A 115 -4.48 -14.92 -3.39
CA PRO A 115 -5.29 -15.66 -2.43
C PRO A 115 -5.17 -17.17 -2.62
N ALA A 116 -5.13 -17.93 -1.53
CA ALA A 116 -5.02 -19.38 -1.61
C ALA A 116 -6.13 -20.03 -2.46
N ALA A 117 -7.34 -19.45 -2.43
CA ALA A 117 -8.46 -19.88 -3.23
C ALA A 117 -8.29 -19.68 -4.76
N TYR A 118 -7.34 -18.83 -5.18
CA TYR A 118 -7.09 -18.56 -6.61
C TYR A 118 -5.94 -19.38 -7.19
N LYS A 119 -5.05 -19.88 -6.33
CA LYS A 119 -3.90 -20.68 -6.76
C LYS A 119 -4.33 -21.93 -7.53
N GLY A 120 -3.77 -22.09 -8.73
CA GLY A 120 -4.10 -23.20 -9.62
C GLY A 120 -5.47 -23.08 -10.31
N THR A 121 -6.20 -22.00 -10.13
CA THR A 121 -7.48 -21.73 -10.81
C THR A 121 -7.31 -20.78 -12.01
N ASN A 122 -8.38 -20.64 -12.81
CA ASN A 122 -8.40 -19.67 -13.90
C ASN A 122 -8.35 -18.20 -13.46
N LEU A 123 -8.50 -17.92 -12.15
CA LEU A 123 -8.41 -16.56 -11.61
C LEU A 123 -6.97 -16.14 -11.34
N GLU A 124 -6.08 -17.10 -11.09
CA GLU A 124 -4.66 -16.81 -10.84
C GLU A 124 -4.00 -16.00 -11.97
N LYS A 125 -4.38 -16.25 -13.23
CA LYS A 125 -3.83 -15.55 -14.40
C LYS A 125 -4.12 -14.04 -14.46
N TYR A 126 -5.07 -13.56 -13.65
CA TYR A 126 -5.39 -12.15 -13.56
C TYR A 126 -4.57 -11.42 -12.48
N MET A 127 -3.84 -12.15 -11.64
CA MET A 127 -2.95 -11.61 -10.62
C MET A 127 -1.56 -11.40 -11.23
N ASP A 128 -1.32 -10.23 -11.84
CA ASP A 128 -0.10 -9.96 -12.64
C ASP A 128 1.16 -9.83 -11.79
N GLY A 129 1.00 -9.43 -10.51
CA GLY A 129 2.14 -9.30 -9.61
C GLY A 129 1.95 -8.29 -8.50
N VAL A 130 3.08 -7.73 -8.05
CA VAL A 130 3.16 -6.82 -6.91
C VAL A 130 3.90 -5.55 -7.25
N GLN A 131 3.54 -4.45 -6.59
CA GLN A 131 4.25 -3.18 -6.67
C GLN A 131 4.41 -2.57 -5.27
N ALA A 132 5.58 -2.00 -4.99
CA ALA A 132 5.74 -1.09 -3.85
C ALA A 132 5.55 0.36 -4.28
N CYS A 133 5.04 1.17 -3.35
CA CYS A 133 4.95 2.62 -3.51
C CYS A 133 5.88 3.30 -2.52
N VAL A 134 6.53 4.37 -2.97
CA VAL A 134 7.37 5.23 -2.14
C VAL A 134 7.00 6.68 -2.42
N TRP A 135 6.07 7.22 -1.64
CA TRP A 135 5.67 8.61 -1.72
C TRP A 135 6.67 9.48 -0.98
N THR A 136 7.05 10.60 -1.56
CA THR A 136 8.25 11.33 -1.15
C THR A 136 7.98 12.60 -0.33
N GLU A 137 6.79 12.79 0.20
CA GLU A 137 6.40 13.97 0.99
C GLU A 137 7.33 14.26 2.16
N PHE A 138 7.93 13.20 2.73
CA PHE A 138 8.88 13.30 3.85
C PHE A 138 10.30 12.84 3.48
N ILE A 139 10.54 12.50 2.22
CA ILE A 139 11.84 11.99 1.74
C ILE A 139 12.53 13.08 0.93
N ALA A 140 13.39 13.87 1.56
CA ALA A 140 14.06 15.00 0.93
C ALA A 140 15.40 14.61 0.28
N GLU A 141 16.02 13.51 0.71
CA GLU A 141 17.39 13.14 0.36
C GLU A 141 17.47 11.72 -0.21
N PRO A 142 18.35 11.44 -1.18
CA PRO A 142 18.55 10.09 -1.71
C PRO A 142 18.91 9.06 -0.64
N SER A 143 19.72 9.43 0.33
CA SER A 143 20.09 8.57 1.46
C SER A 143 18.89 8.18 2.33
N HIS A 144 17.91 9.09 2.48
CA HIS A 144 16.66 8.79 3.15
C HIS A 144 15.79 7.84 2.33
N LEU A 145 15.75 8.01 1.01
CA LEU A 145 15.06 7.07 0.12
C LEU A 145 15.63 5.65 0.25
N GLU A 146 16.95 5.50 0.22
CA GLU A 146 17.64 4.22 0.40
C GLU A 146 17.28 3.55 1.73
N TYR A 147 17.26 4.35 2.82
CA TYR A 147 16.83 3.90 4.13
C TYR A 147 15.39 3.37 4.11
N MET A 148 14.48 4.07 3.46
CA MET A 148 13.08 3.67 3.38
C MET A 148 12.86 2.43 2.51
N LEU A 149 13.66 2.26 1.45
CA LEU A 149 13.57 1.11 0.54
C LEU A 149 14.11 -0.18 1.16
N TYR A 150 15.32 -0.13 1.70
CA TYR A 150 16.03 -1.35 2.12
C TYR A 150 15.91 -1.60 3.63
N PRO A 151 15.67 -2.87 4.02
CA PRO A 151 15.61 -4.09 3.21
C PRO A 151 14.23 -4.48 2.67
N ARG A 152 13.18 -3.71 2.87
CA ARG A 152 11.80 -4.09 2.49
C ARG A 152 11.63 -4.34 0.99
N LEU A 153 12.37 -3.63 0.14
CA LEU A 153 12.38 -3.88 -1.30
C LEU A 153 12.90 -5.29 -1.65
N LEU A 154 13.81 -5.85 -0.84
CA LEU A 154 14.28 -7.23 -1.01
C LEU A 154 13.16 -8.23 -0.74
N ALA A 155 12.30 -7.94 0.25
CA ALA A 155 11.13 -8.76 0.57
C ALA A 155 10.10 -8.74 -0.58
N LEU A 156 9.80 -7.57 -1.12
CA LEU A 156 8.94 -7.43 -2.29
C LEU A 156 9.52 -8.19 -3.50
N ALA A 157 10.81 -8.05 -3.76
CA ALA A 157 11.47 -8.74 -4.88
C ALA A 157 11.34 -10.26 -4.74
N GLU A 158 11.56 -10.81 -3.54
CA GLU A 158 11.39 -12.25 -3.32
C GLU A 158 9.93 -12.68 -3.49
N THR A 159 8.97 -11.86 -3.06
CA THR A 159 7.54 -12.14 -3.28
C THR A 159 7.18 -12.15 -4.76
N GLY A 160 7.71 -11.20 -5.53
CA GLY A 160 7.39 -11.09 -6.97
C GLY A 160 8.10 -12.10 -7.86
N TRP A 161 9.32 -12.55 -7.49
CA TRP A 161 10.16 -13.35 -8.36
C TRP A 161 10.35 -14.81 -7.92
N THR A 162 9.93 -15.16 -6.70
CA THR A 162 10.18 -16.50 -6.16
C THR A 162 8.89 -17.31 -6.04
N LYS A 163 8.78 -18.35 -6.85
CA LYS A 163 7.59 -19.23 -6.85
C LYS A 163 7.34 -19.92 -5.50
N LYS A 164 8.40 -20.27 -4.76
CA LYS A 164 8.30 -20.92 -3.44
C LYS A 164 9.26 -20.24 -2.47
N ARG A 165 8.71 -19.40 -1.62
CA ARG A 165 9.46 -18.69 -0.58
C ARG A 165 9.86 -19.64 0.55
N THR A 166 11.01 -19.39 1.15
CA THR A 166 11.62 -20.27 2.18
C THR A 166 11.23 -19.92 3.62
N GLY A 167 10.32 -18.98 3.80
CA GLY A 167 9.88 -18.47 5.10
C GLY A 167 10.71 -17.30 5.63
N TYR A 168 10.09 -16.50 6.49
CA TYR A 168 10.65 -15.22 6.95
C TYR A 168 12.01 -15.35 7.63
N GLU A 169 12.20 -16.34 8.50
CA GLU A 169 13.45 -16.50 9.22
C GLU A 169 14.65 -16.76 8.28
N ASN A 170 14.46 -17.57 7.25
CA ASN A 170 15.49 -17.80 6.23
C ASN A 170 15.72 -16.52 5.41
N PHE A 171 14.66 -15.86 4.99
CA PHE A 171 14.76 -14.59 4.28
C PHE A 171 15.49 -13.54 5.13
N ARG A 172 15.15 -13.38 6.41
CA ARG A 172 15.78 -12.40 7.29
C ARG A 172 17.29 -12.60 7.43
N LYS A 173 17.76 -13.85 7.53
CA LYS A 173 19.19 -14.15 7.53
C LYS A 173 19.89 -13.65 6.25
N ARG A 174 19.28 -13.87 5.09
CA ARG A 174 19.80 -13.38 3.81
C ARG A 174 19.69 -11.85 3.68
N ALA A 175 18.63 -11.25 4.19
CA ALA A 175 18.45 -9.81 4.21
C ALA A 175 19.53 -9.11 5.03
N VAL A 176 19.93 -9.64 6.20
CA VAL A 176 21.06 -9.12 7.00
C VAL A 176 22.33 -9.07 6.17
N VAL A 177 22.69 -10.16 5.50
CA VAL A 177 23.88 -10.22 4.63
C VAL A 177 23.80 -9.21 3.48
N ASN A 178 22.63 -9.05 2.89
CA ASN A 178 22.44 -8.08 1.80
C ASN A 178 22.46 -6.62 2.30
N VAL A 179 21.93 -6.33 3.49
CA VAL A 179 22.07 -5.01 4.12
C VAL A 179 23.54 -4.66 4.32
N ASP A 180 24.37 -5.60 4.81
CA ASP A 180 25.80 -5.37 4.96
C ASP A 180 26.51 -5.13 3.61
N ARG A 181 26.09 -5.82 2.55
CA ARG A 181 26.62 -5.58 1.20
C ARG A 181 26.24 -4.20 0.68
N LEU A 182 24.97 -3.80 0.86
CA LEU A 182 24.48 -2.47 0.48
C LEU A 182 25.24 -1.37 1.21
N LYS A 183 25.42 -1.49 2.53
CA LYS A 183 26.20 -0.53 3.34
C LYS A 183 27.65 -0.43 2.86
N ARG A 184 28.30 -1.55 2.56
CA ARG A 184 29.68 -1.55 2.00
C ARG A 184 29.74 -0.92 0.62
N ALA A 185 28.66 -0.96 -0.15
CA ALA A 185 28.54 -0.28 -1.45
C ALA A 185 28.15 1.21 -1.31
N GLY A 186 28.01 1.73 -0.11
CA GLY A 186 27.72 3.14 0.15
C GLY A 186 26.24 3.48 0.29
N TYR A 187 25.32 2.48 0.26
CA TYR A 187 23.89 2.72 0.42
C TYR A 187 23.49 2.82 1.90
N ASN A 188 22.57 3.72 2.21
CA ASN A 188 22.03 3.92 3.55
C ASN A 188 20.86 2.95 3.85
N ALA A 189 21.14 1.64 3.90
CA ALA A 189 20.12 0.64 4.23
C ALA A 189 19.84 0.61 5.75
N PHE A 190 18.55 0.41 6.12
CA PHE A 190 18.16 0.23 7.53
C PHE A 190 18.87 -0.99 8.14
N ASP A 191 19.41 -0.77 9.34
CA ASP A 191 20.18 -1.78 10.07
C ASP A 191 19.27 -2.72 10.84
N LEU A 192 19.12 -3.95 10.33
CA LEU A 192 18.29 -4.98 10.97
C LEU A 192 18.78 -5.41 12.36
N SER A 193 20.04 -5.11 12.74
CA SER A 193 20.52 -5.36 14.12
C SER A 193 19.90 -4.37 15.12
N LYS A 194 19.41 -3.24 14.64
CA LYS A 194 18.73 -2.20 15.43
C LYS A 194 17.22 -2.36 15.45
N GLU A 195 16.68 -3.32 14.70
CA GLU A 195 15.25 -3.58 14.66
C GLU A 195 14.71 -4.00 16.02
N ARG A 196 13.72 -3.27 16.51
CA ARG A 196 13.12 -3.54 17.83
C ARG A 196 11.99 -4.56 17.80
N GLY A 197 11.49 -4.87 16.62
CA GLY A 197 10.50 -5.93 16.42
C GLY A 197 9.07 -5.61 16.82
N SER A 198 8.83 -4.57 17.62
CA SER A 198 7.49 -4.11 18.02
C SER A 198 7.55 -2.63 18.41
N ARG A 199 6.40 -1.95 18.36
CA ARG A 199 6.30 -0.58 18.88
C ARG A 199 6.60 -0.57 20.37
N MET A 200 7.56 0.24 20.77
CA MET A 200 7.88 0.46 22.19
C MET A 200 6.69 1.05 22.94
N GLU A 201 5.94 1.95 22.27
CA GLU A 201 4.77 2.61 22.86
C GLU A 201 3.74 1.62 23.39
N SER A 202 3.48 0.52 22.66
CA SER A 202 2.53 -0.49 23.12
C SER A 202 3.01 -1.32 24.33
N ARG A 203 4.31 -1.30 24.61
CA ARG A 203 4.88 -1.99 25.78
C ARG A 203 5.05 -1.09 26.99
N SER A 204 5.30 0.20 26.78
CA SER A 204 5.50 1.16 27.87
C SER A 204 4.20 1.73 28.41
N MET A 205 3.08 1.59 27.72
CA MET A 205 1.80 2.18 28.10
C MET A 205 1.14 1.55 29.34
N THR A 206 1.67 0.47 29.88
CA THR A 206 1.15 -0.14 31.13
C THR A 206 1.34 0.74 32.36
N GLN A 207 2.12 1.81 32.28
CA GLN A 207 2.39 2.76 33.37
C GLN A 207 2.23 4.24 32.95
N HIS A 208 1.58 4.50 31.82
CA HIS A 208 1.35 5.87 31.37
C HIS A 208 0.30 6.55 32.26
N GLU A 209 0.57 7.80 32.69
CA GLU A 209 -0.31 8.53 33.61
C GLU A 209 -1.73 8.78 33.06
N ALA A 210 -1.87 8.82 31.70
CA ALA A 210 -3.16 8.95 31.03
C ALA A 210 -3.88 7.62 30.78
N LEU A 211 -3.25 6.47 31.09
CA LEU A 211 -3.87 5.17 30.85
C LEU A 211 -5.13 5.01 31.70
N ASN A 212 -6.24 4.61 31.07
CA ASN A 212 -7.56 4.47 31.70
C ASN A 212 -8.11 5.78 32.34
N LYS A 213 -7.61 6.94 31.93
CA LYS A 213 -8.18 8.23 32.35
C LYS A 213 -9.24 8.68 31.34
N PRO A 214 -10.34 9.30 31.82
CA PRO A 214 -11.34 9.85 30.91
C PRO A 214 -10.70 10.95 30.04
N VAL A 215 -11.01 10.90 28.74
CA VAL A 215 -10.53 11.88 27.76
C VAL A 215 -11.66 12.83 27.39
N THR A 216 -11.39 14.13 27.47
CA THR A 216 -12.34 15.16 26.98
C THR A 216 -11.81 15.74 25.68
N TYR A 217 -12.58 15.58 24.62
CA TYR A 217 -12.27 16.17 23.33
C TYR A 217 -12.66 17.64 23.31
N LEU A 218 -11.71 18.53 23.04
CA LEU A 218 -11.95 19.98 22.90
C LEU A 218 -12.45 20.36 21.49
N GLY A 219 -12.55 19.41 20.59
CA GLY A 219 -13.05 19.63 19.22
C GLY A 219 -13.64 18.35 18.62
N ARG A 220 -14.21 18.48 17.43
CA ARG A 220 -14.68 17.31 16.67
C ARG A 220 -13.48 16.53 16.16
N TYR A 221 -13.41 15.26 16.48
CA TYR A 221 -12.50 14.32 15.85
C TYR A 221 -13.17 13.67 14.63
N ALA A 222 -12.36 13.30 13.65
CA ALA A 222 -12.87 12.60 12.48
C ALA A 222 -12.99 11.10 12.81
N GLU A 223 -14.19 10.52 12.72
CA GLU A 223 -14.43 9.09 12.95
C GLU A 223 -13.46 8.19 12.20
N LYS A 224 -13.02 8.61 11.02
CA LYS A 224 -12.04 7.92 10.20
C LYS A 224 -10.67 7.69 10.89
N TYR A 225 -10.33 8.50 11.89
CA TYR A 225 -8.98 8.51 12.47
C TYR A 225 -8.90 8.08 13.93
N HIS A 226 -10.02 7.75 14.56
CA HIS A 226 -10.00 7.16 15.89
C HIS A 226 -10.26 5.66 15.83
N ALA A 227 -9.54 4.91 16.64
CA ALA A 227 -9.81 3.51 16.82
C ALA A 227 -11.03 3.36 17.73
N GLU A 228 -12.09 2.71 17.24
CA GLU A 228 -13.22 2.21 18.02
C GLU A 228 -14.15 3.25 18.69
N GLY A 229 -14.05 4.53 18.36
CA GLY A 229 -14.91 5.56 18.97
C GLY A 229 -14.73 5.72 20.47
N ASP A 230 -13.59 5.36 20.99
CA ASP A 230 -13.32 5.31 22.42
C ASP A 230 -13.03 6.69 23.00
N SER A 231 -13.57 6.97 24.18
CA SER A 231 -13.33 8.17 24.97
C SER A 231 -12.26 7.97 26.07
N THR A 232 -11.59 6.83 26.07
CA THR A 232 -10.50 6.50 26.99
C THR A 232 -9.20 6.17 26.26
N LEU A 233 -8.07 6.53 26.84
CA LEU A 233 -6.72 6.15 26.40
C LEU A 233 -6.24 4.93 27.21
#